data_32156761e576c6c7990695fd817d1c34
#
_entry.id   32156761e576c6c7990695fd817d1c34
#
_cell.length_a   1.000
_cell.length_b   1.000
_cell.length_c   1.000
_cell.angle_alpha   90.00
_cell.angle_beta   90.00
_cell.angle_gamma   90.00
#
_symmetry.space_group_name_H-M   'P 1'
#
loop_
_entity.id
_entity.type
_entity.pdbx_description
1 polymer ?
#
loop_
_entity_poly.entity_id
_entity_poly.type
_entity_poly.pdbx_seq_one_letter_code
_entity_poly.pdbx_strand_id
1 'polypeptide(L)'
;MSVRIPVEIRAVSAANHAAWLPLWQGYQRFYMTEIDAQTSDLTWQRFLDPSEPMFAALAWRDGEAIGLVHWIYHRSCWTSGDYCYLQDLFIGKAVRGNGVGRQLIEHVYAQARQAGCSRVHWLTHETNAKAKLLYERIGERAGFEQYRKLL
;
A
#
# COMPACT_ATOMS: atom_id res chain seq x y z
N MET A 1 -6.99 -10.34 -22.23
CA MET A 1 -5.88 -10.56 -21.29
C MET A 1 -5.27 -9.22 -20.90
N SER A 2 -5.19 -8.96 -19.61
CA SER A 2 -4.43 -7.79 -19.16
C SER A 2 -2.95 -8.07 -19.34
N VAL A 3 -2.25 -7.18 -20.04
CA VAL A 3 -0.80 -7.27 -20.21
C VAL A 3 -0.15 -6.73 -18.94
N ARG A 4 0.65 -7.57 -18.30
CA ARG A 4 1.45 -7.16 -17.14
C ARG A 4 2.64 -6.35 -17.64
N ILE A 5 2.69 -5.06 -17.30
CA ILE A 5 3.87 -4.25 -17.61
C ILE A 5 4.97 -4.50 -16.57
N PRO A 6 6.24 -4.57 -17.02
CA PRO A 6 7.35 -4.74 -16.08
C PRO A 6 7.58 -3.45 -15.29
N VAL A 7 7.67 -3.61 -13.96
CA VAL A 7 8.03 -2.53 -13.05
C VAL A 7 9.08 -3.03 -12.07
N GLU A 8 9.88 -2.12 -11.58
CA GLU A 8 10.79 -2.37 -10.47
C GLU A 8 10.18 -1.79 -9.20
N ILE A 9 10.02 -2.62 -8.17
CA ILE A 9 9.47 -2.18 -6.90
C ILE A 9 10.60 -2.08 -5.89
N ARG A 10 10.77 -0.87 -5.33
CA ARG A 10 11.83 -0.59 -4.37
C ARG A 10 11.28 0.12 -3.15
N ALA A 11 11.81 -0.26 -1.98
CA ALA A 11 11.57 0.48 -0.75
C ALA A 11 12.01 1.93 -0.93
N VAL A 12 11.27 2.85 -0.31
CA VAL A 12 11.62 4.28 -0.36
C VAL A 12 12.93 4.56 0.39
N SER A 13 13.66 5.53 -0.10
CA SER A 13 14.83 6.12 0.56
C SER A 13 14.64 7.62 0.71
N ALA A 14 15.52 8.27 1.45
CA ALA A 14 15.46 9.72 1.65
C ALA A 14 15.47 10.53 0.33
N ALA A 15 16.05 9.96 -0.73
CA ALA A 15 16.09 10.59 -2.05
C ALA A 15 14.76 10.55 -2.82
N ASN A 16 13.76 9.81 -2.34
CA ASN A 16 12.54 9.52 -3.10
C ASN A 16 11.34 10.41 -2.74
N HIS A 17 11.50 11.39 -1.86
CA HIS A 17 10.37 12.23 -1.42
C HIS A 17 9.64 12.90 -2.60
N ALA A 18 10.39 13.48 -3.53
CA ALA A 18 9.82 14.16 -4.70
C ALA A 18 9.06 13.22 -5.64
N ALA A 19 9.41 11.93 -5.67
CA ALA A 19 8.71 10.92 -6.45
C ALA A 19 7.46 10.40 -5.71
N TRP A 20 7.54 10.30 -4.38
CA TRP A 20 6.45 9.80 -3.55
C TRP A 20 5.30 10.80 -3.40
N LEU A 21 5.62 12.08 -3.15
CA LEU A 21 4.62 13.08 -2.78
C LEU A 21 3.50 13.26 -3.81
N PRO A 22 3.77 13.34 -5.13
CA PRO A 22 2.69 13.45 -6.11
C PRO A 22 1.75 12.25 -6.13
N LEU A 23 2.27 11.04 -5.91
CA LEU A 23 1.45 9.82 -5.81
C LEU A 23 0.61 9.83 -4.54
N TRP A 24 1.17 10.26 -3.42
CA TRP A 24 0.44 10.40 -2.16
C TRP A 24 -0.69 11.43 -2.27
N GLN A 25 -0.45 12.54 -2.92
CA GLN A 25 -1.48 13.54 -3.20
C GLN A 25 -2.54 13.00 -4.17
N GLY A 26 -2.15 12.23 -5.16
CA GLY A 26 -3.08 11.57 -6.09
C GLY A 26 -4.01 10.57 -5.38
N TYR A 27 -3.46 9.80 -4.45
CA TYR A 27 -4.23 8.90 -3.58
C TYR A 27 -5.29 9.67 -2.78
N GLN A 28 -4.90 10.78 -2.17
CA GLN A 28 -5.81 11.61 -1.39
C GLN A 28 -6.94 12.18 -2.25
N ARG A 29 -6.65 12.66 -3.44
CA ARG A 29 -7.67 13.15 -4.39
C ARG A 29 -8.63 12.04 -4.81
N PHE A 30 -8.12 10.83 -5.02
CA PHE A 30 -8.95 9.67 -5.36
C PHE A 30 -10.00 9.39 -4.28
N TYR A 31 -9.62 9.53 -3.02
CA TYR A 31 -10.52 9.35 -1.87
C TYR A 31 -11.22 10.64 -1.45
N MET A 32 -11.13 11.72 -2.23
CA MET A 32 -11.74 13.03 -1.93
C MET A 32 -11.40 13.51 -0.52
N THR A 33 -10.15 13.36 -0.14
CA THR A 33 -9.63 13.78 1.16
C THR A 33 -8.36 14.59 0.98
N GLU A 34 -8.01 15.33 2.01
CA GLU A 34 -6.77 16.08 2.06
C GLU A 34 -6.12 15.86 3.42
N ILE A 35 -4.85 15.49 3.40
CA ILE A 35 -4.05 15.32 4.60
C ILE A 35 -3.09 16.50 4.65
N ASP A 36 -3.03 17.18 5.82
CA ASP A 36 -2.17 18.35 5.95
C ASP A 36 -0.68 18.02 5.71
N ALA A 37 0.07 19.02 5.30
CA ALA A 37 1.49 18.86 4.96
C ALA A 37 2.31 18.36 6.15
N GLN A 38 2.00 18.82 7.35
CA GLN A 38 2.71 18.40 8.55
C GLN A 38 2.54 16.91 8.83
N THR A 39 1.32 16.38 8.67
CA THR A 39 1.03 14.96 8.83
C THR A 39 1.73 14.13 7.74
N SER A 40 1.71 14.59 6.49
CA SER A 40 2.41 13.92 5.39
C SER A 40 3.92 13.87 5.62
N ASP A 41 4.51 14.95 6.12
CA ASP A 41 5.93 15.00 6.45
C ASP A 41 6.28 14.01 7.57
N LEU A 42 5.45 13.94 8.60
CA LEU A 42 5.63 12.97 9.69
C LEU A 42 5.53 11.53 9.18
N THR A 43 4.55 11.24 8.33
CA THR A 43 4.38 9.92 7.70
C THR A 43 5.63 9.55 6.91
N TRP A 44 6.14 10.46 6.10
CA TRP A 44 7.36 10.24 5.34
C TRP A 44 8.57 9.94 6.24
N GLN A 45 8.74 10.72 7.30
CA GLN A 45 9.82 10.50 8.27
C GLN A 45 9.74 9.13 8.94
N ARG A 46 8.51 8.68 9.25
CA ARG A 46 8.29 7.35 9.82
C ARG A 46 8.69 6.23 8.87
N PHE A 47 8.45 6.37 7.57
CA PHE A 47 8.92 5.38 6.59
C PHE A 47 10.44 5.25 6.56
N LEU A 48 11.17 6.32 6.89
CA LEU A 48 12.62 6.34 6.88
C LEU A 48 13.24 5.95 8.23
N ASP A 49 12.43 5.87 9.28
CA ASP A 49 12.88 5.54 10.63
C ASP A 49 12.82 4.02 10.85
N PRO A 50 13.97 3.34 11.03
CA PRO A 50 13.99 1.89 11.21
C PRO A 50 13.34 1.42 12.52
N SER A 51 13.09 2.31 13.47
CA SER A 51 12.38 1.99 14.71
C SER A 51 10.85 2.00 14.57
N GLU A 52 10.34 2.53 13.45
CA GLU A 52 8.90 2.57 13.17
C GLU A 52 8.46 1.34 12.40
N PRO A 53 7.27 0.79 12.69
CA PRO A 53 6.75 -0.37 11.96
C PRO A 53 6.02 0.01 10.67
N MET A 54 6.39 1.11 10.04
CA MET A 54 5.74 1.68 8.85
C MET A 54 6.68 1.63 7.65
N PHE A 55 6.15 1.19 6.51
CA PHE A 55 6.94 0.94 5.32
C PHE A 55 6.23 1.48 4.08
N ALA A 56 7.03 1.87 3.10
CA ALA A 56 6.55 2.31 1.80
C ALA A 56 7.46 1.77 0.70
N ALA A 57 6.86 1.48 -0.45
CA ALA A 57 7.59 1.16 -1.66
C ALA A 57 6.94 1.86 -2.85
N LEU A 58 7.75 2.11 -3.86
CA LEU A 58 7.32 2.69 -5.13
C LEU A 58 7.55 1.70 -6.26
N ALA A 59 6.63 1.70 -7.21
CA ALA A 59 6.78 0.99 -8.47
C ALA A 59 7.36 1.95 -9.49
N TRP A 60 8.48 1.57 -10.10
CA TRP A 60 9.24 2.37 -11.04
C TRP A 60 9.17 1.77 -12.43
N ARG A 61 8.96 2.62 -13.42
CA ARG A 61 9.04 2.28 -14.83
C ARG A 61 9.77 3.40 -15.57
N ASP A 62 10.83 3.05 -16.29
CA ASP A 62 11.61 4.02 -17.07
C ASP A 62 12.03 5.26 -16.27
N GLY A 63 12.43 5.06 -15.01
CA GLY A 63 12.88 6.14 -14.13
C GLY A 63 11.76 6.97 -13.49
N GLU A 64 10.50 6.62 -13.73
CA GLU A 64 9.35 7.32 -13.18
C GLU A 64 8.61 6.45 -12.16
N ALA A 65 8.23 7.04 -11.03
CA ALA A 65 7.41 6.37 -10.04
C ALA A 65 5.94 6.42 -10.50
N ILE A 66 5.34 5.25 -10.69
CA ILE A 66 3.98 5.10 -11.25
C ILE A 66 2.98 4.51 -10.25
N GLY A 67 3.43 4.09 -9.10
CA GLY A 67 2.56 3.55 -8.05
C GLY A 67 3.23 3.55 -6.70
N LEU A 68 2.40 3.55 -5.64
CA LEU A 68 2.87 3.44 -4.27
C LEU A 68 2.09 2.39 -3.50
N VAL A 69 2.72 1.87 -2.45
CA VAL A 69 2.08 1.02 -1.45
C VAL A 69 2.66 1.36 -0.08
N HIS A 70 1.78 1.44 0.92
CA HIS A 70 2.16 1.60 2.32
C HIS A 70 1.66 0.41 3.12
N TRP A 71 2.49 -0.09 4.06
CA TRP A 71 2.06 -1.15 4.97
C TRP A 71 2.64 -0.94 6.36
N ILE A 72 1.96 -1.49 7.34
CA ILE A 72 2.26 -1.31 8.76
C ILE A 72 2.25 -2.69 9.41
N TYR A 73 3.26 -3.01 10.21
CA TYR A 73 3.23 -4.21 11.04
C TYR A 73 2.68 -3.86 12.42
N HIS A 74 1.85 -4.72 12.95
CA HIS A 74 1.34 -4.57 14.31
C HIS A 74 1.26 -5.91 15.03
N ARG A 75 1.33 -5.86 16.34
CA ARG A 75 1.19 -7.03 17.20
C ARG A 75 -0.22 -7.60 17.08
N SER A 76 -0.33 -8.89 17.35
CA SER A 76 -1.60 -9.59 17.43
C SER A 76 -1.66 -10.37 18.74
N CYS A 77 -2.83 -10.37 19.37
CA CYS A 77 -3.06 -11.23 20.53
C CYS A 77 -3.24 -12.71 20.15
N TRP A 78 -3.39 -13.01 18.87
CA TRP A 78 -3.69 -14.36 18.40
C TRP A 78 -2.45 -15.12 17.90
N THR A 79 -1.36 -14.42 17.66
CA THR A 79 -0.14 -15.01 17.10
C THR A 79 1.10 -14.43 17.76
N SER A 80 2.20 -15.18 17.73
CA SER A 80 3.50 -14.70 18.22
C SER A 80 4.12 -13.67 17.27
N GLY A 81 3.88 -13.81 15.96
CA GLY A 81 4.34 -12.86 14.95
C GLY A 81 3.33 -11.75 14.75
N ASP A 82 3.75 -10.74 13.99
CA ASP A 82 2.92 -9.59 13.68
C ASP A 82 1.89 -9.90 12.57
N TYR A 83 0.88 -9.05 12.48
CA TYR A 83 0.02 -8.90 11.30
C TYR A 83 0.54 -7.74 10.45
N CYS A 84 0.34 -7.84 9.16
CA CYS A 84 0.64 -6.76 8.21
C CYS A 84 -0.66 -6.10 7.75
N TYR A 85 -0.79 -4.80 8.01
CA TYR A 85 -1.87 -3.99 7.48
C TYR A 85 -1.38 -3.26 6.22
N LEU A 86 -1.86 -3.68 5.06
CA LEU A 86 -1.63 -2.99 3.80
C LEU A 86 -2.63 -1.83 3.75
N GLN A 87 -2.16 -0.63 4.11
CA GLN A 87 -3.06 0.50 4.35
C GLN A 87 -3.41 1.25 3.06
N ASP A 88 -2.43 1.56 2.24
CA ASP A 88 -2.61 2.42 1.08
C ASP A 88 -2.01 1.76 -0.15
N LEU A 89 -2.76 1.79 -1.25
CA LEU A 89 -2.32 1.32 -2.56
C LEU A 89 -2.84 2.29 -3.61
N PHE A 90 -1.93 2.85 -4.41
CA PHE A 90 -2.31 3.78 -5.45
C PHE A 90 -1.47 3.58 -6.71
N ILE A 91 -2.14 3.55 -7.85
CA ILE A 91 -1.52 3.44 -9.17
C ILE A 91 -1.90 4.69 -9.96
N GLY A 92 -0.92 5.28 -10.62
CA GLY A 92 -1.16 6.42 -11.52
C GLY A 92 -2.20 6.06 -12.58
N LYS A 93 -3.11 7.00 -12.86
CA LYS A 93 -4.27 6.76 -13.73
C LYS A 93 -3.90 6.21 -15.11
N ALA A 94 -2.80 6.71 -15.69
CA ALA A 94 -2.37 6.32 -17.03
C ALA A 94 -1.91 4.85 -17.15
N VAL A 95 -1.56 4.22 -16.04
CA VAL A 95 -1.00 2.85 -16.02
C VAL A 95 -1.89 1.83 -15.30
N ARG A 96 -3.10 2.20 -14.93
CA ARG A 96 -4.05 1.29 -14.29
C ARG A 96 -4.48 0.18 -15.26
N GLY A 97 -4.79 -0.99 -14.69
CA GLY A 97 -5.20 -2.15 -15.47
C GLY A 97 -4.06 -2.98 -16.07
N ASN A 98 -2.81 -2.64 -15.75
CA ASN A 98 -1.61 -3.30 -16.29
C ASN A 98 -0.88 -4.19 -15.26
N GLY A 99 -1.56 -4.57 -14.18
CA GLY A 99 -1.01 -5.49 -13.19
C GLY A 99 -0.03 -4.87 -12.18
N VAL A 100 0.10 -3.55 -12.14
CA VAL A 100 1.02 -2.87 -11.21
C VAL A 100 0.54 -3.02 -9.76
N GLY A 101 -0.77 -2.86 -9.52
CA GLY A 101 -1.35 -3.04 -8.20
C GLY A 101 -1.11 -4.43 -7.63
N ARG A 102 -1.30 -5.47 -8.45
CA ARG A 102 -1.00 -6.85 -8.05
C ARG A 102 0.47 -7.03 -7.69
N GLN A 103 1.37 -6.48 -8.48
CA GLN A 103 2.81 -6.56 -8.23
C GLN A 103 3.20 -5.88 -6.90
N LEU A 104 2.58 -4.73 -6.60
CA LEU A 104 2.79 -4.04 -5.32
C LEU A 104 2.27 -4.86 -4.14
N ILE A 105 1.09 -5.46 -4.26
CA ILE A 105 0.53 -6.32 -3.21
C ILE A 105 1.43 -7.56 -3.00
N GLU A 106 1.87 -8.20 -4.07
CA GLU A 106 2.76 -9.37 -3.99
C GLU A 106 4.11 -9.01 -3.34
N HIS A 107 4.60 -7.80 -3.59
CA HIS A 107 5.79 -7.28 -2.90
C HIS A 107 5.57 -7.20 -1.38
N VAL A 108 4.42 -6.69 -0.95
CA VAL A 108 4.07 -6.65 0.48
C VAL A 108 3.97 -8.05 1.06
N TYR A 109 3.39 -9.01 0.34
CA TYR A 109 3.35 -10.41 0.77
C TYR A 109 4.76 -10.94 1.04
N ALA A 110 5.70 -10.70 0.14
CA ALA A 110 7.08 -11.16 0.31
C ALA A 110 7.76 -10.51 1.51
N GLN A 111 7.58 -9.20 1.68
CA GLN A 111 8.13 -8.47 2.82
C GLN A 111 7.54 -8.95 4.15
N ALA A 112 6.23 -9.15 4.20
CA ALA A 112 5.54 -9.63 5.39
C ALA A 112 5.99 -11.04 5.78
N ARG A 113 6.18 -11.93 4.81
CA ARG A 113 6.72 -13.28 5.07
C ARG A 113 8.12 -13.21 5.67
N GLN A 114 9.00 -12.38 5.13
CA GLN A 114 10.35 -12.20 5.65
C GLN A 114 10.34 -11.64 7.08
N ALA A 115 9.38 -10.79 7.40
CA ALA A 115 9.22 -10.21 8.73
C ALA A 115 8.54 -11.16 9.74
N GLY A 116 8.09 -12.34 9.30
CA GLY A 116 7.43 -13.31 10.17
C GLY A 116 5.95 -13.01 10.42
N CYS A 117 5.33 -12.17 9.60
CA CYS A 117 3.88 -11.91 9.70
C CYS A 117 3.09 -13.15 9.31
N SER A 118 1.97 -13.37 10.02
CA SER A 118 1.09 -14.52 9.76
C SER A 118 0.00 -14.21 8.73
N ARG A 119 -0.24 -12.93 8.44
CA ARG A 119 -1.20 -12.51 7.41
C ARG A 119 -0.94 -11.08 6.95
N VAL A 120 -1.44 -10.79 5.76
CA VAL A 120 -1.60 -9.43 5.23
C VAL A 120 -3.10 -9.19 5.08
N HIS A 121 -3.58 -8.07 5.58
CA HIS A 121 -4.99 -7.69 5.44
C HIS A 121 -5.12 -6.25 4.96
N TRP A 122 -6.22 -5.96 4.30
CA TRP A 122 -6.53 -4.60 3.83
C TRP A 122 -8.03 -4.39 3.78
N LEU A 123 -8.40 -3.13 3.66
CA LEU A 123 -9.79 -2.69 3.55
C LEU A 123 -9.99 -2.06 2.17
N THR A 124 -11.18 -2.23 1.62
CA THR A 124 -11.58 -1.55 0.39
C THR A 124 -13.00 -1.04 0.57
N HIS A 125 -13.34 0.04 -0.13
CA HIS A 125 -14.72 0.52 -0.13
C HIS A 125 -15.62 -0.55 -0.75
N GLU A 126 -16.79 -0.77 -0.17
CA GLU A 126 -17.74 -1.80 -0.62
C GLU A 126 -18.17 -1.63 -2.09
N THR A 127 -18.14 -0.40 -2.62
CA THR A 127 -18.51 -0.10 -4.00
C THR A 127 -17.36 -0.26 -5.00
N ASN A 128 -16.15 -0.57 -4.53
CA ASN A 128 -14.96 -0.69 -5.40
C ASN A 128 -14.94 -2.08 -6.08
N ALA A 129 -15.91 -2.32 -6.95
CA ALA A 129 -16.12 -3.62 -7.59
C ALA A 129 -14.91 -4.07 -8.42
N LYS A 130 -14.25 -3.13 -9.12
CA LYS A 130 -13.09 -3.44 -9.96
C LYS A 130 -11.90 -3.93 -9.15
N ALA A 131 -11.60 -3.28 -8.03
CA ALA A 131 -10.52 -3.69 -7.14
C ALA A 131 -10.83 -5.04 -6.47
N LYS A 132 -12.09 -5.27 -6.10
CA LYS A 132 -12.52 -6.53 -5.50
C LYS A 132 -12.27 -7.74 -6.41
N LEU A 133 -12.38 -7.59 -7.72
CA LEU A 133 -12.06 -8.66 -8.66
C LEU A 133 -10.61 -9.12 -8.54
N LEU A 134 -9.68 -8.18 -8.39
CA LEU A 134 -8.28 -8.50 -8.13
C LEU A 134 -8.11 -9.14 -6.74
N TYR A 135 -8.71 -8.55 -5.73
CA TYR A 135 -8.53 -9.00 -4.34
C TYR A 135 -9.02 -10.44 -4.13
N GLU A 136 -10.10 -10.84 -4.79
CA GLU A 136 -10.62 -12.20 -4.74
C GLU A 136 -9.69 -13.24 -5.40
N ARG A 137 -8.81 -12.79 -6.29
CA ARG A 137 -7.81 -13.67 -6.94
C ARG A 137 -6.54 -13.86 -6.11
N ILE A 138 -6.18 -12.88 -5.29
CA ILE A 138 -4.90 -12.85 -4.57
C ILE A 138 -5.06 -12.93 -3.06
N GLY A 139 -6.28 -12.89 -2.56
CA GLY A 139 -6.63 -13.02 -1.15
C GLY A 139 -8.01 -13.63 -1.03
N GLU A 140 -8.60 -13.50 0.14
CA GLU A 140 -9.94 -13.97 0.42
C GLU A 140 -10.73 -12.91 1.19
N ARG A 141 -12.03 -12.88 0.97
CA ARG A 141 -12.92 -12.03 1.75
C ARG A 141 -13.12 -12.67 3.13
N ALA A 142 -12.65 -11.99 4.17
CA ALA A 142 -12.60 -12.57 5.52
C ALA A 142 -13.96 -12.68 6.21
N GLY A 143 -14.99 -12.00 5.71
CA GLY A 143 -16.34 -12.03 6.29
C GLY A 143 -16.54 -11.09 7.48
N PHE A 144 -15.55 -10.26 7.80
CA PHE A 144 -15.67 -9.25 8.86
C PHE A 144 -16.07 -7.91 8.28
N GLU A 145 -16.86 -7.15 9.04
CA GLU A 145 -17.22 -5.78 8.72
C GLU A 145 -16.48 -4.83 9.66
N GLN A 146 -16.13 -3.65 9.18
CA GLN A 146 -15.47 -2.64 10.00
C GLN A 146 -16.52 -1.73 10.62
N TYR A 147 -16.44 -1.53 11.94
CA TYR A 147 -17.12 -0.46 12.66
C TYR A 147 -16.09 0.55 13.12
N ARG A 148 -16.43 1.83 13.06
CA ARG A 148 -15.55 2.89 13.55
C ARG A 148 -16.35 3.98 14.23
N LYS A 149 -15.70 4.66 15.16
CA LYS A 149 -16.18 5.90 15.76
C LYS A 149 -15.07 6.93 15.63
N LEU A 150 -15.36 8.05 15.00
CA LEU A 150 -14.41 9.17 14.96
C LEU A 150 -14.37 9.84 16.35
N LEU A 151 -13.16 10.14 16.82
CA LEU A 151 -12.91 10.71 18.15
C LEU A 151 -12.61 12.21 18.04
#